data_d5cc487edf8c1238485a3124f6d601c6
#
_entry.id   d5cc487edf8c1238485a3124f6d601c6
#
_cell.length_a   1.000
_cell.length_b   1.000
_cell.length_c   1.000
_cell.angle_alpha   90.00
_cell.angle_beta   90.00
_cell.angle_gamma   90.00
#
_symmetry.space_group_name_H-M   'P 1'
#
loop_
_entity.id
_entity.type
_entity.pdbx_description
1 polymer ?
#
loop_
_entity_poly.entity_id
_entity_poly.type
_entity_poly.pdbx_seq_one_letter_code
_entity_poly.pdbx_strand_id
1 'polypeptide(L)'
;MSDLLIDSADGVATLTMNRPDARNALSSEMRAGLDEAFHRCERDDDVRCVVLRGAGEHFMAGGDVKSFASLFAEEEPVDMRDLFLHRIHRLHPIMFAMRRLPKPIIASVRGAAAGAGVSLAACCDLIIAAEDSFFTLAYSLIGTSPDGGSTFALPRAIGAKKAMEMALLGDRIAAADLARFGLVNFVVPADDLADETRKLAQRLAAGPTRAYGQAKRLIYGSLENQMERQLQMEAEAFADCAMTDDFREGVTAFVEKRRAVFRGR
;
A
#
# COMPACT_ATOMS: atom_id res chain seq x y z
N MET A 1 -4.46 -23.89 3.22
CA MET A 1 -4.22 -22.96 2.09
C MET A 1 -3.38 -21.81 2.65
N SER A 2 -2.46 -21.25 1.89
CA SER A 2 -1.65 -20.12 2.38
C SER A 2 -2.50 -18.87 2.57
N ASP A 3 -2.23 -18.10 3.62
CA ASP A 3 -2.91 -16.84 3.93
C ASP A 3 -2.55 -15.70 2.97
N LEU A 4 -1.48 -15.88 2.17
CA LEU A 4 -1.06 -14.96 1.10
C LEU A 4 -0.80 -15.76 -0.18
N LEU A 5 -1.41 -15.34 -1.28
CA LEU A 5 -1.12 -15.86 -2.61
C LEU A 5 -0.29 -14.84 -3.37
N ILE A 6 0.71 -15.33 -4.11
CA ILE A 6 1.60 -14.49 -4.93
C ILE A 6 1.55 -15.01 -6.36
N ASP A 7 1.19 -14.13 -7.28
CA ASP A 7 1.24 -14.37 -8.72
C ASP A 7 2.05 -13.28 -9.40
N SER A 8 2.79 -13.63 -10.44
CA SER A 8 3.60 -12.67 -11.19
C SER A 8 3.43 -12.92 -12.69
N ALA A 9 2.95 -11.90 -13.39
CA ALA A 9 2.77 -11.93 -14.84
C ALA A 9 2.99 -10.51 -15.42
N ASP A 10 3.57 -10.43 -16.60
CA ASP A 10 3.73 -9.19 -17.38
C ASP A 10 4.35 -8.02 -16.59
N GLY A 11 5.32 -8.30 -15.74
CA GLY A 11 5.98 -7.30 -14.91
C GLY A 11 5.18 -6.85 -13.69
N VAL A 12 4.06 -7.51 -13.38
CA VAL A 12 3.20 -7.21 -12.23
C VAL A 12 3.24 -8.36 -11.25
N ALA A 13 3.61 -8.08 -9.99
CA ALA A 13 3.42 -9.01 -8.89
C ALA A 13 2.10 -8.70 -8.17
N THR A 14 1.20 -9.68 -8.09
CA THR A 14 -0.08 -9.57 -7.39
C THR A 14 -0.01 -10.33 -6.08
N LEU A 15 -0.09 -9.59 -4.97
CA LEU A 15 -0.15 -10.10 -3.61
C LEU A 15 -1.60 -10.14 -3.16
N THR A 16 -2.17 -11.34 -3.01
CA THR A 16 -3.56 -11.52 -2.62
C THR A 16 -3.63 -12.03 -1.18
N MET A 17 -4.12 -11.20 -0.27
CA MET A 17 -4.45 -11.59 1.11
C MET A 17 -5.60 -12.59 1.07
N ASN A 18 -5.40 -13.83 1.56
CA ASN A 18 -6.24 -14.97 1.24
C ASN A 18 -6.84 -15.65 2.48
N ARG A 19 -7.62 -14.88 3.23
CA ARG A 19 -8.48 -15.37 4.32
C ARG A 19 -9.91 -14.82 4.17
N PRO A 20 -10.62 -15.11 3.06
CA PRO A 20 -11.91 -14.47 2.75
C PRO A 20 -12.96 -14.70 3.85
N ASP A 21 -13.00 -15.88 4.48
CA ASP A 21 -13.92 -16.21 5.57
C ASP A 21 -13.68 -15.36 6.83
N ALA A 22 -12.46 -14.86 7.02
CA ALA A 22 -12.08 -13.91 8.07
C ALA A 22 -11.98 -12.47 7.54
N ARG A 23 -12.56 -12.17 6.37
CA ARG A 23 -12.46 -10.87 5.68
C ARG A 23 -11.00 -10.39 5.57
N ASN A 24 -10.10 -11.31 5.32
CA ASN A 24 -8.66 -11.09 5.20
C ASN A 24 -8.01 -10.44 6.43
N ALA A 25 -8.53 -10.71 7.64
CA ALA A 25 -7.92 -10.25 8.87
C ALA A 25 -6.46 -10.71 8.97
N LEU A 26 -5.58 -9.81 9.41
CA LEU A 26 -4.13 -9.98 9.40
C LEU A 26 -3.68 -11.05 10.39
N SER A 27 -3.32 -12.21 9.89
CA SER A 27 -2.72 -13.31 10.66
C SER A 27 -1.20 -13.16 10.77
N SER A 28 -0.58 -13.98 11.62
CA SER A 28 0.88 -14.06 11.70
C SER A 28 1.51 -14.61 10.42
N GLU A 29 0.86 -15.59 9.78
CA GLU A 29 1.30 -16.17 8.50
C GLU A 29 1.22 -15.13 7.37
N MET A 30 0.08 -14.44 7.22
CA MET A 30 -0.09 -13.38 6.22
C MET A 30 0.96 -12.27 6.39
N ARG A 31 1.23 -11.87 7.64
CA ARG A 31 2.24 -10.86 7.93
C ARG A 31 3.64 -11.30 7.51
N ALA A 32 4.06 -12.52 7.85
CA ALA A 32 5.35 -13.06 7.43
C ALA A 32 5.44 -13.19 5.91
N GLY A 33 4.37 -13.64 5.26
CA GLY A 33 4.31 -13.73 3.81
C GLY A 33 4.40 -12.37 3.10
N LEU A 34 3.75 -11.33 3.63
CA LEU A 34 3.84 -9.96 3.06
C LEU A 34 5.27 -9.41 3.18
N ASP A 35 5.93 -9.59 4.33
CA ASP A 35 7.31 -9.15 4.53
C ASP A 35 8.25 -9.79 3.52
N GLU A 36 8.20 -11.10 3.38
CA GLU A 36 8.99 -11.86 2.39
C GLU A 36 8.66 -11.44 0.95
N ALA A 37 7.37 -11.27 0.64
CA ALA A 37 6.92 -10.91 -0.71
C ALA A 37 7.45 -9.54 -1.15
N PHE A 38 7.40 -8.51 -0.28
CA PHE A 38 7.93 -7.19 -0.63
C PHE A 38 9.45 -7.22 -0.80
N HIS A 39 10.20 -7.95 0.04
CA HIS A 39 11.63 -8.12 -0.13
C HIS A 39 11.98 -8.90 -1.42
N ARG A 40 11.16 -9.87 -1.81
CA ARG A 40 11.32 -10.57 -3.09
C ARG A 40 11.04 -9.63 -4.26
N CYS A 41 9.93 -8.87 -4.23
CA CYS A 41 9.60 -7.89 -5.25
C CYS A 41 10.67 -6.80 -5.42
N GLU A 42 11.39 -6.44 -4.35
CA GLU A 42 12.49 -5.48 -4.43
C GLU A 42 13.65 -6.01 -5.28
N ARG A 43 14.03 -7.29 -5.09
CA ARG A 43 15.19 -7.92 -5.73
C ARG A 43 14.91 -8.49 -7.11
N ASP A 44 13.67 -8.69 -7.47
CA ASP A 44 13.26 -9.30 -8.74
C ASP A 44 13.07 -8.19 -9.80
N ASP A 45 14.04 -8.06 -10.71
CA ASP A 45 14.02 -7.04 -11.77
C ASP A 45 12.89 -7.25 -12.80
N ASP A 46 12.30 -8.44 -12.88
CA ASP A 46 11.15 -8.72 -13.74
C ASP A 46 9.87 -8.13 -13.14
N VAL A 47 9.82 -7.90 -11.83
CA VAL A 47 8.71 -7.20 -11.17
C VAL A 47 8.90 -5.69 -11.30
N ARG A 48 7.94 -5.01 -11.93
CA ARG A 48 7.96 -3.56 -12.20
C ARG A 48 6.83 -2.80 -11.53
N CYS A 49 5.77 -3.49 -11.11
CA CYS A 49 4.65 -2.97 -10.35
C CYS A 49 4.14 -4.04 -9.38
N VAL A 50 3.68 -3.64 -8.21
CA VAL A 50 3.05 -4.53 -7.22
C VAL A 50 1.59 -4.15 -7.05
N VAL A 51 0.70 -5.14 -7.03
CA VAL A 51 -0.72 -4.99 -6.67
C VAL A 51 -0.97 -5.71 -5.36
N LEU A 52 -1.50 -5.02 -4.37
CA LEU A 52 -2.00 -5.59 -3.12
C LEU A 52 -3.52 -5.61 -3.14
N ARG A 53 -4.11 -6.81 -2.92
CA ARG A 53 -5.57 -6.98 -2.90
C ARG A 53 -6.01 -8.01 -1.87
N GLY A 54 -7.30 -8.05 -1.55
CA GLY A 54 -7.92 -9.13 -0.78
C GLY A 54 -8.59 -10.17 -1.67
N ALA A 55 -8.63 -11.42 -1.23
CA ALA A 55 -9.48 -12.44 -1.81
C ALA A 55 -10.94 -12.22 -1.39
N GLY A 56 -11.88 -12.59 -2.26
CA GLY A 56 -13.32 -12.43 -2.00
C GLY A 56 -13.78 -10.98 -2.03
N GLU A 57 -14.70 -10.63 -1.11
CA GLU A 57 -15.44 -9.36 -1.15
C GLU A 57 -14.78 -8.22 -0.36
N HIS A 58 -13.71 -8.47 0.37
CA HIS A 58 -13.11 -7.46 1.24
C HIS A 58 -11.60 -7.34 1.03
N PHE A 59 -11.10 -6.12 1.11
CA PHE A 59 -9.66 -5.88 1.09
C PHE A 59 -9.02 -6.46 2.36
N MET A 60 -9.32 -5.89 3.53
CA MET A 60 -8.85 -6.38 4.82
C MET A 60 -9.67 -5.78 5.98
N ALA A 61 -10.11 -6.63 6.91
CA ALA A 61 -10.87 -6.20 8.10
C ALA A 61 -10.01 -5.78 9.30
N GLY A 62 -8.68 -5.67 9.13
CA GLY A 62 -7.77 -5.27 10.21
C GLY A 62 -7.08 -6.43 10.92
N GLY A 63 -6.76 -6.26 12.19
CA GLY A 63 -6.18 -7.33 13.03
C GLY A 63 -7.19 -8.44 13.32
N ASP A 64 -6.69 -9.62 13.63
CA ASP A 64 -7.54 -10.75 14.04
C ASP A 64 -8.01 -10.59 15.51
N VAL A 65 -9.08 -9.77 15.69
CA VAL A 65 -9.64 -9.45 17.02
C VAL A 65 -10.14 -10.69 17.76
N LYS A 66 -10.54 -11.77 17.05
CA LYS A 66 -10.90 -13.03 17.68
C LYS A 66 -9.71 -13.65 18.39
N SER A 67 -8.52 -13.56 17.78
CA SER A 67 -7.28 -14.00 18.44
C SER A 67 -6.88 -13.14 19.64
N PHE A 68 -7.37 -11.91 19.75
CA PHE A 68 -7.17 -11.08 20.94
C PHE A 68 -8.09 -11.52 22.08
N ALA A 69 -9.34 -11.86 21.76
CA ALA A 69 -10.31 -12.30 22.76
C ALA A 69 -9.86 -13.61 23.46
N SER A 70 -9.18 -14.52 22.76
CA SER A 70 -8.68 -15.75 23.36
C SER A 70 -7.61 -15.51 24.45
N LEU A 71 -6.87 -14.38 24.37
CA LEU A 71 -5.86 -14.04 25.39
C LEU A 71 -6.47 -13.73 26.77
N PHE A 72 -7.74 -13.32 26.80
CA PHE A 72 -8.44 -13.05 28.08
C PHE A 72 -8.92 -14.33 28.79
N ALA A 73 -8.88 -15.46 28.09
CA ALA A 73 -9.29 -16.76 28.63
C ALA A 73 -8.10 -17.61 29.11
N GLU A 74 -6.86 -17.11 29.00
CA GLU A 74 -5.68 -17.83 29.46
C GLU A 74 -5.61 -17.82 31.01
N GLU A 75 -5.28 -18.96 31.58
CA GLU A 75 -5.20 -19.15 33.07
C GLU A 75 -4.00 -18.40 33.65
N GLU A 76 -2.91 -18.25 32.90
CA GLU A 76 -1.72 -17.54 33.34
C GLU A 76 -1.74 -16.06 32.89
N PRO A 77 -1.26 -15.13 33.74
CA PRO A 77 -1.21 -13.71 33.39
C PRO A 77 -0.28 -13.48 32.21
N VAL A 78 -0.82 -13.00 31.09
CA VAL A 78 -0.06 -12.57 29.93
C VAL A 78 0.31 -11.09 30.09
N ASP A 79 1.59 -10.75 29.92
CA ASP A 79 1.96 -9.33 29.76
C ASP A 79 1.43 -8.81 28.40
N MET A 80 0.19 -8.28 28.45
CA MET A 80 -0.50 -7.76 27.29
C MET A 80 0.27 -6.65 26.60
N ARG A 81 1.00 -5.82 27.37
CA ARG A 81 1.78 -4.73 26.82
C ARG A 81 2.93 -5.25 25.97
N ASP A 82 3.72 -6.18 26.49
CA ASP A 82 4.86 -6.76 25.78
C ASP A 82 4.39 -7.55 24.56
N LEU A 83 3.35 -8.37 24.72
CA LEU A 83 2.76 -9.13 23.62
C LEU A 83 2.32 -8.27 22.45
N PHE A 84 1.53 -7.20 22.70
CA PHE A 84 1.06 -6.32 21.64
C PHE A 84 2.17 -5.46 21.05
N LEU A 85 3.12 -5.00 21.85
CA LEU A 85 4.31 -4.31 21.35
C LEU A 85 5.08 -5.18 20.36
N HIS A 86 5.33 -6.45 20.69
CA HIS A 86 5.95 -7.42 19.80
C HIS A 86 5.14 -7.66 18.51
N ARG A 87 3.82 -7.82 18.62
CA ARG A 87 2.94 -8.02 17.45
C ARG A 87 2.99 -6.83 16.49
N ILE A 88 2.97 -5.61 17.02
CA ILE A 88 3.00 -4.38 16.22
C ILE A 88 4.39 -4.17 15.61
N HIS A 89 5.47 -4.39 16.36
CA HIS A 89 6.82 -4.31 15.84
C HIS A 89 7.05 -5.22 14.62
N ARG A 90 6.40 -6.39 14.58
CA ARG A 90 6.48 -7.29 13.42
C ARG A 90 5.71 -6.79 12.18
N LEU A 91 4.87 -5.76 12.30
CA LEU A 91 4.22 -5.11 11.17
C LEU A 91 5.11 -4.02 10.55
N HIS A 92 5.98 -3.39 11.33
CA HIS A 92 6.80 -2.27 10.89
C HIS A 92 7.70 -2.60 9.68
N PRO A 93 8.39 -3.76 9.60
CA PRO A 93 9.21 -4.11 8.43
C PRO A 93 8.43 -4.04 7.13
N ILE A 94 7.18 -4.53 7.12
CA ILE A 94 6.31 -4.48 5.93
C ILE A 94 6.08 -3.04 5.49
N MET A 95 5.71 -2.15 6.43
CA MET A 95 5.47 -0.73 6.14
C MET A 95 6.72 -0.03 5.60
N PHE A 96 7.89 -0.36 6.16
CA PHE A 96 9.17 0.17 5.68
C PHE A 96 9.53 -0.39 4.30
N ALA A 97 9.32 -1.69 4.06
CA ALA A 97 9.55 -2.31 2.77
C ALA A 97 8.65 -1.69 1.69
N MET A 98 7.34 -1.55 1.95
CA MET A 98 6.40 -0.91 1.03
C MET A 98 6.83 0.52 0.67
N ARG A 99 7.23 1.31 1.67
CA ARG A 99 7.61 2.71 1.46
C ARG A 99 8.93 2.86 0.70
N ARG A 100 9.89 1.94 0.92
CA ARG A 100 11.22 1.96 0.30
C ARG A 100 11.29 1.26 -1.04
N LEU A 101 10.34 0.36 -1.33
CA LEU A 101 10.31 -0.38 -2.60
C LEU A 101 10.40 0.60 -3.78
N PRO A 102 11.45 0.52 -4.64
CA PRO A 102 11.64 1.45 -5.75
C PRO A 102 10.74 1.12 -6.96
N LYS A 103 9.54 0.61 -6.69
CA LYS A 103 8.54 0.18 -7.66
C LYS A 103 7.17 0.65 -7.20
N PRO A 104 6.25 1.02 -8.10
CA PRO A 104 4.89 1.39 -7.74
C PRO A 104 4.14 0.25 -7.06
N ILE A 105 3.35 0.60 -6.04
CA ILE A 105 2.44 -0.30 -5.33
C ILE A 105 1.02 0.24 -5.47
N ILE A 106 0.10 -0.60 -5.94
CA ILE A 106 -1.32 -0.30 -6.05
C ILE A 106 -2.09 -1.09 -4.99
N ALA A 107 -2.90 -0.42 -4.18
CA ALA A 107 -3.96 -1.09 -3.42
C ALA A 107 -5.21 -1.20 -4.30
N SER A 108 -5.69 -2.43 -4.54
CA SER A 108 -6.98 -2.70 -5.18
C SER A 108 -8.00 -3.05 -4.11
N VAL A 109 -8.87 -2.09 -3.79
CA VAL A 109 -9.75 -2.15 -2.62
C VAL A 109 -11.17 -2.49 -3.03
N ARG A 110 -11.67 -3.65 -2.56
CA ARG A 110 -13.08 -4.05 -2.63
C ARG A 110 -13.67 -4.12 -1.21
N GLY A 111 -14.91 -3.68 -1.03
CA GLY A 111 -15.60 -3.76 0.25
C GLY A 111 -14.86 -3.07 1.38
N ALA A 112 -14.58 -3.77 2.47
CA ALA A 112 -13.99 -3.21 3.66
C ALA A 112 -12.47 -3.08 3.59
N ALA A 113 -11.94 -1.89 3.87
CA ALA A 113 -10.58 -1.64 4.35
C ALA A 113 -10.68 -1.11 5.79
N ALA A 114 -10.35 -1.92 6.80
CA ALA A 114 -10.55 -1.56 8.20
C ALA A 114 -9.26 -1.73 9.02
N GLY A 115 -9.03 -0.88 10.02
CA GLY A 115 -7.88 -0.95 10.90
C GLY A 115 -6.55 -1.05 10.16
N ALA A 116 -5.80 -2.15 10.35
CA ALA A 116 -4.55 -2.41 9.62
C ALA A 116 -4.72 -2.43 8.10
N GLY A 117 -5.93 -2.73 7.58
CA GLY A 117 -6.24 -2.65 6.16
C GLY A 117 -6.18 -1.22 5.63
N VAL A 118 -6.62 -0.22 6.41
CA VAL A 118 -6.43 1.19 6.08
C VAL A 118 -4.95 1.54 6.06
N SER A 119 -4.19 1.05 7.04
CA SER A 119 -2.75 1.30 7.14
C SER A 119 -1.99 0.76 5.92
N LEU A 120 -2.28 -0.47 5.52
CA LEU A 120 -1.69 -1.10 4.32
C LEU A 120 -2.10 -0.35 3.04
N ALA A 121 -3.39 -0.02 2.87
CA ALA A 121 -3.85 0.72 1.70
C ALA A 121 -3.19 2.11 1.62
N ALA A 122 -3.11 2.84 2.75
CA ALA A 122 -2.49 4.16 2.81
C ALA A 122 -0.96 4.15 2.64
N CYS A 123 -0.30 3.00 2.83
CA CYS A 123 1.13 2.81 2.52
C CYS A 123 1.39 2.47 1.05
N CYS A 124 0.38 2.08 0.28
CA CYS A 124 0.50 1.95 -1.17
C CYS A 124 0.63 3.32 -1.84
N ASP A 125 1.23 3.35 -3.03
CA ASP A 125 1.46 4.61 -3.76
C ASP A 125 0.18 5.11 -4.45
N LEU A 126 -0.66 4.17 -4.90
CA LEU A 126 -1.95 4.45 -5.51
C LEU A 126 -3.02 3.53 -4.91
N ILE A 127 -4.24 4.07 -4.78
CA ILE A 127 -5.41 3.31 -4.38
C ILE A 127 -6.46 3.39 -5.48
N ILE A 128 -6.87 2.23 -6.00
CA ILE A 128 -8.05 2.06 -6.82
C ILE A 128 -9.09 1.28 -6.00
N ALA A 129 -10.30 1.81 -5.89
CA ALA A 129 -11.34 1.25 -5.04
C ALA A 129 -12.64 1.04 -5.81
N ALA A 130 -13.36 -0.02 -5.48
CA ALA A 130 -14.74 -0.19 -5.93
C ALA A 130 -15.62 0.88 -5.29
N GLU A 131 -16.66 1.33 -6.00
CA GLU A 131 -17.58 2.38 -5.56
C GLU A 131 -18.34 2.06 -4.26
N ASP A 132 -18.53 0.77 -3.97
CA ASP A 132 -19.18 0.25 -2.77
C ASP A 132 -18.19 0.03 -1.61
N SER A 133 -16.91 0.35 -1.80
CA SER A 133 -15.88 0.19 -0.78
C SER A 133 -15.96 1.27 0.30
N PHE A 134 -15.56 0.88 1.49
CA PHE A 134 -15.46 1.80 2.62
C PHE A 134 -14.18 1.58 3.43
N PHE A 135 -13.75 2.64 4.10
CA PHE A 135 -12.59 2.68 4.96
C PHE A 135 -13.02 3.05 6.38
N THR A 136 -12.44 2.40 7.38
CA THR A 136 -12.67 2.74 8.80
C THR A 136 -11.44 2.41 9.63
N LEU A 137 -11.03 3.28 10.53
CA LEU A 137 -9.95 2.94 11.45
C LEU A 137 -10.41 1.95 12.52
N ALA A 138 -11.63 2.06 13.02
CA ALA A 138 -12.29 1.13 13.95
C ALA A 138 -11.53 0.81 15.26
N TYR A 139 -10.36 1.35 15.50
CA TYR A 139 -9.56 1.10 16.71
C TYR A 139 -10.25 1.62 17.99
N SER A 140 -10.89 2.81 17.91
CA SER A 140 -11.68 3.37 19.01
C SER A 140 -12.80 2.45 19.46
N LEU A 141 -13.38 1.64 18.57
CA LEU A 141 -14.46 0.69 18.87
C LEU A 141 -14.00 -0.49 19.74
N ILE A 142 -12.72 -0.76 19.79
CA ILE A 142 -12.11 -1.79 20.64
C ILE A 142 -11.19 -1.19 21.72
N GLY A 143 -11.26 0.13 21.92
CA GLY A 143 -10.56 0.82 23.01
C GLY A 143 -9.05 0.93 22.85
N THR A 144 -8.54 0.97 21.59
CA THR A 144 -7.10 1.10 21.32
C THR A 144 -6.80 2.23 20.33
N SER A 145 -5.53 2.59 20.22
CA SER A 145 -5.04 3.59 19.25
C SER A 145 -4.74 2.97 17.89
N PRO A 146 -4.80 3.74 16.79
CA PRO A 146 -4.37 3.29 15.48
C PRO A 146 -2.88 2.89 15.43
N ASP A 147 -2.56 1.90 14.60
CA ASP A 147 -1.22 1.39 14.34
C ASP A 147 -0.88 1.31 12.85
N GLY A 148 0.20 0.60 12.51
CA GLY A 148 0.59 0.29 11.13
C GLY A 148 0.86 1.52 10.26
N GLY A 149 1.15 2.68 10.86
CA GLY A 149 1.50 3.91 10.13
C GLY A 149 0.29 4.71 9.62
N SER A 150 -0.95 4.33 9.94
CA SER A 150 -2.13 5.12 9.54
C SER A 150 -2.09 6.56 10.08
N THR A 151 -1.61 6.75 11.32
CA THR A 151 -1.44 8.08 11.93
C THR A 151 -0.32 8.91 11.29
N PHE A 152 0.56 8.29 10.52
CA PHE A 152 1.57 8.96 9.72
C PHE A 152 1.05 9.30 8.31
N ALA A 153 0.42 8.32 7.64
CA ALA A 153 -0.01 8.45 6.25
C ALA A 153 -1.28 9.32 6.09
N LEU A 154 -2.32 9.07 6.90
CA LEU A 154 -3.60 9.74 6.74
C LEU A 154 -3.53 11.27 6.91
N PRO A 155 -2.89 11.84 7.95
CA PRO A 155 -2.80 13.30 8.06
C PRO A 155 -2.10 13.97 6.88
N ARG A 156 -1.17 13.24 6.22
CA ARG A 156 -0.44 13.71 5.04
C ARG A 156 -1.29 13.65 3.77
N ALA A 157 -2.19 12.66 3.67
CA ALA A 157 -3.07 12.49 2.51
C ALA A 157 -4.34 13.34 2.60
N ILE A 158 -5.02 13.34 3.75
CA ILE A 158 -6.37 13.91 3.91
C ILE A 158 -6.44 15.05 4.94
N GLY A 159 -5.30 15.48 5.44
CA GLY A 159 -5.20 16.50 6.48
C GLY A 159 -5.54 15.98 7.88
N ALA A 160 -4.99 16.67 8.89
CA ALA A 160 -5.09 16.22 10.29
C ALA A 160 -6.54 16.14 10.82
N LYS A 161 -7.43 17.03 10.36
CA LYS A 161 -8.82 17.05 10.85
C LYS A 161 -9.63 15.85 10.39
N LYS A 162 -9.53 15.46 9.12
CA LYS A 162 -10.22 14.26 8.60
C LYS A 162 -9.60 12.99 9.18
N ALA A 163 -8.29 12.92 9.33
CA ALA A 163 -7.62 11.79 9.99
C ALA A 163 -8.07 11.65 11.47
N MET A 164 -8.25 12.76 12.18
CA MET A 164 -8.73 12.77 13.56
C MET A 164 -10.19 12.28 13.64
N GLU A 165 -11.07 12.72 12.73
CA GLU A 165 -12.46 12.25 12.63
C GLU A 165 -12.49 10.73 12.46
N MET A 166 -11.70 10.19 11.50
CA MET A 166 -11.59 8.75 11.27
C MET A 166 -11.12 7.99 12.52
N ALA A 167 -10.14 8.53 13.22
CA ALA A 167 -9.55 7.87 14.38
C ALA A 167 -10.45 7.87 15.60
N LEU A 168 -11.17 8.97 15.85
CA LEU A 168 -11.97 9.13 17.06
C LEU A 168 -13.37 8.51 16.92
N LEU A 169 -14.02 8.68 15.76
CA LEU A 169 -15.38 8.20 15.56
C LEU A 169 -15.44 6.74 15.13
N GLY A 170 -14.44 6.28 14.37
CA GLY A 170 -14.42 4.91 13.86
C GLY A 170 -15.50 4.63 12.81
N ASP A 171 -16.11 5.68 12.25
CA ASP A 171 -17.17 5.56 11.24
C ASP A 171 -16.63 5.01 9.92
N ARG A 172 -17.53 4.43 9.12
CA ARG A 172 -17.26 4.01 7.76
C ARG A 172 -17.30 5.23 6.84
N ILE A 173 -16.24 5.44 6.07
CA ILE A 173 -16.18 6.52 5.08
C ILE A 173 -16.09 5.88 3.70
N ALA A 174 -16.97 6.27 2.79
CA ALA A 174 -17.03 5.74 1.43
C ALA A 174 -15.76 6.08 0.64
N ALA A 175 -15.37 5.18 -0.27
CA ALA A 175 -14.23 5.40 -1.17
C ALA A 175 -14.35 6.72 -1.95
N ALA A 176 -15.57 7.07 -2.41
CA ALA A 176 -15.83 8.31 -3.14
C ALA A 176 -15.55 9.57 -2.31
N ASP A 177 -15.83 9.54 -0.98
CA ASP A 177 -15.51 10.66 -0.11
C ASP A 177 -14.00 10.77 0.12
N LEU A 178 -13.31 9.65 0.31
CA LEU A 178 -11.84 9.64 0.46
C LEU A 178 -11.11 10.00 -0.84
N ALA A 179 -11.72 9.80 -2.00
CA ALA A 179 -11.20 10.33 -3.25
C ALA A 179 -11.23 11.87 -3.28
N ARG A 180 -12.28 12.49 -2.76
CA ARG A 180 -12.35 13.98 -2.65
C ARG A 180 -11.30 14.55 -1.70
N PHE A 181 -10.91 13.79 -0.68
CA PHE A 181 -9.87 14.19 0.27
C PHE A 181 -8.45 13.83 -0.19
N GLY A 182 -8.29 13.04 -1.26
CA GLY A 182 -6.98 12.70 -1.84
C GLY A 182 -6.35 11.41 -1.32
N LEU A 183 -7.05 10.56 -0.57
CA LEU A 183 -6.54 9.23 -0.19
C LEU A 183 -6.74 8.21 -1.32
N VAL A 184 -7.90 8.17 -1.92
CA VAL A 184 -8.23 7.25 -3.02
C VAL A 184 -8.00 7.97 -4.35
N ASN A 185 -7.22 7.36 -5.26
CA ASN A 185 -6.90 7.96 -6.55
C ASN A 185 -7.99 7.71 -7.61
N PHE A 186 -8.59 6.50 -7.59
CA PHE A 186 -9.58 6.10 -8.58
C PHE A 186 -10.73 5.35 -7.89
N VAL A 187 -11.95 5.71 -8.26
CA VAL A 187 -13.17 4.98 -7.85
C VAL A 187 -13.83 4.47 -9.11
N VAL A 188 -14.12 3.17 -9.14
CA VAL A 188 -14.67 2.47 -10.31
C VAL A 188 -15.85 1.59 -9.91
N PRO A 189 -16.74 1.22 -10.85
CA PRO A 189 -17.78 0.23 -10.58
C PRO A 189 -17.19 -1.06 -10.02
N ALA A 190 -17.88 -1.71 -9.10
CA ALA A 190 -17.38 -2.88 -8.39
C ALA A 190 -16.98 -4.03 -9.33
N ASP A 191 -17.76 -4.22 -10.41
CA ASP A 191 -17.51 -5.26 -11.42
C ASP A 191 -16.29 -4.94 -12.30
N ASP A 192 -15.93 -3.68 -12.45
CA ASP A 192 -14.80 -3.22 -13.27
C ASP A 192 -13.48 -3.19 -12.51
N LEU A 193 -13.50 -3.31 -11.17
CA LEU A 193 -12.33 -3.11 -10.32
C LEU A 193 -11.12 -3.97 -10.75
N ALA A 194 -11.35 -5.25 -11.04
CA ALA A 194 -10.27 -6.17 -11.41
C ALA A 194 -9.60 -5.76 -12.73
N ASP A 195 -10.40 -5.39 -13.72
CA ASP A 195 -9.93 -4.99 -15.05
C ASP A 195 -9.23 -3.64 -15.01
N GLU A 196 -9.78 -2.65 -14.31
CA GLU A 196 -9.18 -1.33 -14.18
C GLU A 196 -7.87 -1.40 -13.35
N THR A 197 -7.83 -2.22 -12.30
CA THR A 197 -6.58 -2.51 -11.57
C THR A 197 -5.52 -3.09 -12.49
N ARG A 198 -5.88 -4.09 -13.31
CA ARG A 198 -4.97 -4.73 -14.26
C ARG A 198 -4.45 -3.71 -15.29
N LYS A 199 -5.31 -2.89 -15.88
CA LYS A 199 -4.92 -1.83 -16.83
C LYS A 199 -3.94 -0.84 -16.19
N LEU A 200 -4.23 -0.37 -14.97
CA LEU A 200 -3.36 0.54 -14.23
C LEU A 200 -2.00 -0.10 -13.94
N ALA A 201 -1.99 -1.34 -13.46
CA ALA A 201 -0.76 -2.07 -13.15
C ALA A 201 0.10 -2.31 -14.39
N GLN A 202 -0.49 -2.73 -15.51
CA GLN A 202 0.20 -2.91 -16.79
C GLN A 202 0.77 -1.60 -17.33
N ARG A 203 0.01 -0.49 -17.19
CA ARG A 203 0.50 0.85 -17.56
C ARG A 203 1.75 1.22 -16.77
N LEU A 204 1.78 0.95 -15.45
CA LEU A 204 2.94 1.23 -14.61
C LEU A 204 4.08 0.25 -14.90
N ALA A 205 3.81 -1.04 -15.07
CA ALA A 205 4.82 -2.02 -15.44
C ALA A 205 5.46 -1.74 -16.80
N ALA A 206 4.76 -1.12 -17.73
CA ALA A 206 5.29 -0.68 -19.02
C ALA A 206 6.05 0.66 -18.96
N GLY A 207 6.06 1.35 -17.81
CA GLY A 207 6.70 2.67 -17.65
C GLY A 207 8.17 2.59 -17.20
N PRO A 208 8.86 3.72 -17.02
CA PRO A 208 10.26 3.79 -16.61
C PRO A 208 10.40 3.52 -15.10
N THR A 209 10.54 2.27 -14.70
CA THR A 209 10.48 1.81 -13.29
C THR A 209 11.47 2.53 -12.40
N ARG A 210 12.70 2.77 -12.86
CA ARG A 210 13.72 3.51 -12.08
C ARG A 210 13.31 4.95 -11.82
N ALA A 211 12.74 5.63 -12.81
CA ALA A 211 12.24 6.99 -12.64
C ALA A 211 11.05 7.03 -11.66
N TYR A 212 10.15 6.04 -11.70
CA TYR A 212 9.07 5.91 -10.71
C TYR A 212 9.61 5.71 -9.30
N GLY A 213 10.63 4.86 -9.12
CA GLY A 213 11.28 4.66 -7.81
C GLY A 213 11.91 5.94 -7.28
N GLN A 214 12.59 6.71 -8.13
CA GLN A 214 13.15 8.01 -7.74
C GLN A 214 12.06 9.02 -7.40
N ALA A 215 10.99 9.13 -8.21
CA ALA A 215 9.86 10.02 -7.92
C ALA A 215 9.20 9.68 -6.58
N LYS A 216 8.95 8.39 -6.30
CA LYS A 216 8.42 7.91 -5.03
C LYS A 216 9.31 8.34 -3.85
N ARG A 217 10.63 8.09 -3.93
CA ARG A 217 11.60 8.49 -2.91
C ARG A 217 11.57 10.00 -2.64
N LEU A 218 11.55 10.80 -3.69
CA LEU A 218 11.53 12.26 -3.61
C LEU A 218 10.24 12.79 -2.99
N ILE A 219 9.08 12.31 -3.44
CA ILE A 219 7.76 12.73 -2.93
C ILE A 219 7.64 12.38 -1.44
N TYR A 220 7.99 11.16 -1.05
CA TYR A 220 7.93 10.81 0.37
C TYR A 220 8.95 11.56 1.23
N GLY A 221 10.15 11.85 0.72
CA GLY A 221 11.16 12.64 1.41
C GLY A 221 10.79 14.12 1.55
N SER A 222 10.02 14.68 0.61
CA SER A 222 9.67 16.10 0.58
C SER A 222 8.89 16.58 1.81
N LEU A 223 8.18 15.65 2.47
CA LEU A 223 7.39 15.94 3.68
C LEU A 223 8.24 16.16 4.94
N GLU A 224 9.54 15.89 4.86
CA GLU A 224 10.49 15.97 5.97
C GLU A 224 11.73 16.83 5.64
N ASN A 225 11.95 17.13 4.35
CA ASN A 225 13.09 17.88 3.88
C ASN A 225 12.84 19.39 3.88
N GLN A 226 13.92 20.16 4.06
CA GLN A 226 13.97 21.56 3.68
C GLN A 226 14.19 21.68 2.17
N MET A 227 13.84 22.83 1.59
CA MET A 227 13.84 23.05 0.14
C MET A 227 15.21 22.79 -0.50
N GLU A 228 16.29 23.28 0.10
CA GLU A 228 17.64 23.14 -0.43
C GLU A 228 18.06 21.67 -0.53
N ARG A 229 17.76 20.89 0.50
CA ARG A 229 18.01 19.44 0.51
C ARG A 229 17.15 18.72 -0.52
N GLN A 230 15.88 19.10 -0.64
CA GLN A 230 14.96 18.50 -1.61
C GLN A 230 15.44 18.75 -3.03
N LEU A 231 15.79 19.99 -3.39
CA LEU A 231 16.31 20.34 -4.71
C LEU A 231 17.63 19.61 -5.03
N GLN A 232 18.51 19.42 -4.06
CA GLN A 232 19.73 18.63 -4.25
C GLN A 232 19.40 17.16 -4.56
N MET A 233 18.46 16.56 -3.81
CA MET A 233 18.01 15.19 -4.05
C MET A 233 17.33 15.03 -5.41
N GLU A 234 16.57 16.03 -5.87
CA GLU A 234 15.96 16.05 -7.20
C GLU A 234 17.02 16.10 -8.31
N ALA A 235 18.03 16.95 -8.16
CA ALA A 235 19.15 17.04 -9.11
C ALA A 235 19.90 15.70 -9.24
N GLU A 236 20.22 15.06 -8.12
CA GLU A 236 20.87 13.76 -8.08
C GLU A 236 19.99 12.68 -8.74
N ALA A 237 18.70 12.62 -8.37
CA ALA A 237 17.76 11.65 -8.92
C ALA A 237 17.55 11.83 -10.44
N PHE A 238 17.49 13.07 -10.92
CA PHE A 238 17.41 13.36 -12.35
C PHE A 238 18.67 12.89 -13.07
N ALA A 239 19.85 13.20 -12.52
CA ALA A 239 21.14 12.79 -13.09
C ALA A 239 21.26 11.25 -13.14
N ASP A 240 20.85 10.55 -12.08
CA ASP A 240 20.82 9.08 -12.04
C ASP A 240 19.88 8.52 -13.13
N CYS A 241 18.70 9.09 -13.30
CA CYS A 241 17.77 8.69 -14.33
C CYS A 241 18.33 8.96 -15.74
N ALA A 242 19.07 10.06 -15.94
CA ALA A 242 19.65 10.40 -17.22
C ALA A 242 20.72 9.38 -17.71
N MET A 243 21.25 8.56 -16.81
CA MET A 243 22.19 7.47 -17.14
C MET A 243 21.51 6.19 -17.57
N THR A 244 20.18 6.10 -17.55
CA THR A 244 19.41 4.89 -17.87
C THR A 244 19.14 4.74 -19.37
N ASP A 245 18.95 3.50 -19.83
CA ASP A 245 18.48 3.23 -21.19
C ASP A 245 17.08 3.79 -21.41
N ASP A 246 16.21 3.76 -20.38
CA ASP A 246 14.86 4.30 -20.45
C ASP A 246 14.85 5.80 -20.66
N PHE A 247 15.78 6.56 -20.10
CA PHE A 247 15.90 7.99 -20.39
C PHE A 247 16.23 8.26 -21.85
N ARG A 248 17.22 7.52 -22.39
CA ARG A 248 17.60 7.63 -23.80
C ARG A 248 16.42 7.31 -24.71
N GLU A 249 15.73 6.19 -24.44
CA GLU A 249 14.54 5.79 -25.19
C GLU A 249 13.44 6.85 -25.10
N GLY A 250 13.16 7.35 -23.89
CA GLY A 250 12.13 8.37 -23.68
C GLY A 250 12.38 9.65 -24.48
N VAL A 251 13.61 10.16 -24.43
CA VAL A 251 14.03 11.35 -25.22
C VAL A 251 13.93 11.10 -26.72
N THR A 252 14.45 9.96 -27.18
CA THR A 252 14.42 9.59 -28.60
C THR A 252 12.98 9.46 -29.11
N ALA A 253 12.15 8.71 -28.38
CA ALA A 253 10.75 8.51 -28.74
C ALA A 253 9.96 9.84 -28.78
N PHE A 254 10.24 10.77 -27.83
CA PHE A 254 9.63 12.08 -27.82
C PHE A 254 9.98 12.91 -29.06
N VAL A 255 11.26 12.95 -29.44
CA VAL A 255 11.74 13.66 -30.65
C VAL A 255 11.15 13.04 -31.92
N GLU A 256 11.08 11.70 -31.99
CA GLU A 256 10.54 10.94 -33.12
C GLU A 256 8.99 10.89 -33.12
N LYS A 257 8.33 11.47 -32.13
CA LYS A 257 6.85 11.46 -31.98
C LYS A 257 6.23 10.06 -32.01
N ARG A 258 6.91 9.08 -31.43
CA ARG A 258 6.43 7.70 -31.24
C ARG A 258 6.23 7.38 -29.77
N ARG A 259 5.57 6.27 -29.49
CA ARG A 259 5.45 5.75 -28.13
C ARG A 259 6.82 5.18 -27.68
N ALA A 260 7.24 5.55 -26.46
CA ALA A 260 8.42 4.98 -25.84
C ALA A 260 8.17 3.53 -25.36
N VAL A 261 9.23 2.71 -25.41
CA VAL A 261 9.22 1.31 -24.93
C VAL A 261 10.23 1.18 -23.81
N PHE A 262 9.78 1.36 -22.59
CA PHE A 262 10.62 1.32 -21.41
C PHE A 262 10.87 -0.11 -20.92
N ARG A 263 12.08 -0.34 -20.41
CA ARG A 263 12.54 -1.65 -19.91
C ARG A 263 12.87 -1.65 -18.42
N GLY A 264 12.76 -0.50 -17.73
CA GLY A 264 13.03 -0.35 -16.30
C GLY A 264 14.51 -0.26 -15.92
N ARG A 265 15.38 0.01 -16.87
CA ARG A 265 16.85 0.01 -16.66
C ARG A 265 17.56 1.12 -17.42
#